data_1626510ec07f558c70ddacd54e301555
#
_entry.id   1626510ec07f558c70ddacd54e301555
#
_cell.length_a   1.000
_cell.length_b   1.000
_cell.length_c   1.000
_cell.angle_alpha   90.00
_cell.angle_beta   90.00
_cell.angle_gamma   90.00
#
_symmetry.space_group_name_H-M   'P 1'
#
loop_
_entity.id
_entity.type
_entity.pdbx_description
1 polymer ?
#
loop_
_entity_poly.entity_id
_entity_poly.type
_entity_poly.pdbx_seq_one_letter_code
_entity_poly.pdbx_strand_id
1 'polypeptide(L)'
;MKTKKSFLWLAFLILATIWILVRHNQQVGYYSVKGLVFGTVYKITYQHDGDLKPEIEAELKRFDQSLSPFNDSSVISRVNRNEELVTDSFFQKCFHRSMEISRETKGAFDITVAPLANAWGFGFKKGTFPD
;
A
#
# COMPACT_ATOMS: atom_id res chain seq x y z
N MET A 1 -53.11 17.91 34.28
CA MET A 1 -51.65 17.65 34.42
C MET A 1 -51.12 16.48 33.61
N LYS A 2 -51.92 15.59 33.03
CA LYS A 2 -51.46 14.42 32.23
C LYS A 2 -50.92 14.79 30.83
N THR A 3 -51.44 15.84 30.19
CA THR A 3 -51.09 16.23 28.80
C THR A 3 -49.67 16.78 28.63
N LYS A 4 -49.13 17.49 29.63
CA LYS A 4 -47.76 18.02 29.56
C LYS A 4 -46.68 16.95 29.61
N LYS A 5 -46.88 15.87 30.36
CA LYS A 5 -45.95 14.72 30.38
C LYS A 5 -45.95 13.95 29.05
N SER A 6 -47.10 13.79 28.41
CA SER A 6 -47.24 13.14 27.12
C SER A 6 -46.53 13.92 26.02
N PHE A 7 -46.59 15.23 26.03
CA PHE A 7 -45.87 16.10 25.08
C PHE A 7 -44.34 16.03 25.21
N LEU A 8 -43.84 15.96 26.45
CA LEU A 8 -42.40 15.79 26.71
C LEU A 8 -41.86 14.44 26.20
N TRP A 9 -42.63 13.37 26.35
CA TRP A 9 -42.27 12.06 25.80
C TRP A 9 -42.26 12.04 24.26
N LEU A 10 -43.20 12.74 23.64
CA LEU A 10 -43.26 12.85 22.18
C LEU A 10 -42.09 13.65 21.63
N ALA A 11 -41.73 14.75 22.29
CA ALA A 11 -40.53 15.54 21.95
C ALA A 11 -39.22 14.72 22.10
N PHE A 12 -39.11 13.93 23.17
CA PHE A 12 -37.97 13.04 23.39
C PHE A 12 -37.86 11.98 22.29
N LEU A 13 -38.96 11.36 21.89
CA LEU A 13 -38.99 10.38 20.79
C LEU A 13 -38.58 11.00 19.47
N ILE A 14 -39.04 12.22 19.16
CA ILE A 14 -38.63 12.94 17.93
C ILE A 14 -37.14 13.24 17.95
N LEU A 15 -36.62 13.74 19.06
CA LEU A 15 -35.17 14.02 19.20
C LEU A 15 -34.34 12.73 19.10
N ALA A 16 -34.77 11.65 19.72
CA ALA A 16 -34.10 10.35 19.64
C ALA A 16 -34.08 9.81 18.21
N THR A 17 -35.22 9.90 17.49
CA THR A 17 -35.29 9.48 16.08
C THR A 17 -34.40 10.34 15.17
N ILE A 18 -34.41 11.65 15.35
CA ILE A 18 -33.51 12.57 14.62
C ILE A 18 -32.05 12.21 14.90
N TRP A 19 -31.69 11.98 16.16
CA TRP A 19 -30.34 11.61 16.57
C TRP A 19 -29.91 10.29 15.95
N ILE A 20 -30.76 9.26 15.94
CA ILE A 20 -30.52 7.97 15.30
C ILE A 20 -30.36 8.13 13.79
N LEU A 21 -31.22 8.93 13.13
CA LEU A 21 -31.15 9.17 11.69
C LEU A 21 -29.87 9.92 11.32
N VAL A 22 -29.45 10.94 12.08
CA VAL A 22 -28.20 11.67 11.86
C VAL A 22 -27.00 10.74 12.05
N ARG A 23 -27.01 9.91 13.07
CA ARG A 23 -25.93 8.97 13.34
C ARG A 23 -25.87 7.83 12.31
N HIS A 24 -27.00 7.39 11.81
CA HIS A 24 -27.10 6.36 10.76
C HIS A 24 -26.64 6.89 9.39
N ASN A 25 -26.86 8.18 9.12
CA ASN A 25 -26.43 8.82 7.88
C ASN A 25 -24.92 9.10 7.82
N GLN A 26 -24.18 8.88 8.93
CA GLN A 26 -22.72 8.89 8.99
C GLN A 26 -22.12 7.50 8.66
N GLN A 27 -22.75 6.74 7.78
CA GLN A 27 -22.13 5.50 7.30
C GLN A 27 -20.95 5.87 6.41
N VAL A 28 -19.78 5.61 6.94
CA VAL A 28 -18.51 5.75 6.20
C VAL A 28 -18.59 4.87 4.95
N GLY A 29 -18.53 5.50 3.79
CA GLY A 29 -18.65 4.79 2.51
C GLY A 29 -17.49 3.85 2.24
N TYR A 30 -17.76 2.78 1.48
CA TYR A 30 -16.69 1.94 0.93
C TYR A 30 -16.29 2.46 -0.46
N TYR A 31 -15.01 2.69 -0.64
CA TYR A 31 -14.41 3.08 -1.91
C TYR A 31 -13.57 1.94 -2.46
N SER A 32 -13.46 1.85 -3.78
CA SER A 32 -12.60 0.86 -4.44
C SER A 32 -11.80 1.54 -5.54
N VAL A 33 -10.48 1.46 -5.43
CA VAL A 33 -9.51 1.97 -6.41
C VAL A 33 -8.84 0.80 -7.09
N LYS A 34 -8.68 0.89 -8.40
CA LYS A 34 -7.99 -0.09 -9.23
C LYS A 34 -7.01 0.62 -10.14
N GLY A 35 -5.89 -0.03 -10.44
CA GLY A 35 -4.90 0.51 -11.35
C GLY A 35 -3.80 -0.49 -11.66
N LEU A 36 -2.72 0.02 -12.26
CA LEU A 36 -1.51 -0.73 -12.61
C LEU A 36 -0.35 -0.16 -11.81
N VAL A 37 0.44 -1.04 -11.18
CA VAL A 37 1.68 -0.69 -10.50
C VAL A 37 2.60 -1.92 -10.44
N PHE A 38 3.90 -1.75 -10.47
CA PHE A 38 4.89 -2.84 -10.42
C PHE A 38 4.68 -3.92 -11.49
N GLY A 39 4.21 -3.54 -12.67
CA GLY A 39 3.93 -4.48 -13.76
C GLY A 39 2.69 -5.37 -13.54
N THR A 40 1.85 -5.09 -12.54
CA THR A 40 0.63 -5.85 -12.22
C THR A 40 -0.56 -4.95 -11.94
N VAL A 41 -1.76 -5.56 -11.85
CA VAL A 41 -2.98 -4.86 -11.46
C VAL A 41 -3.14 -4.88 -9.95
N TYR A 42 -3.66 -3.78 -9.39
CA TYR A 42 -4.07 -3.74 -7.99
C TYR A 42 -5.54 -3.39 -7.85
N LYS A 43 -6.14 -3.81 -6.74
CA LYS A 43 -7.46 -3.41 -6.29
C LYS A 43 -7.41 -3.17 -4.79
N ILE A 44 -7.67 -1.94 -4.36
CA ILE A 44 -7.71 -1.54 -2.96
C ILE A 44 -9.14 -1.15 -2.63
N THR A 45 -9.70 -1.76 -1.57
CA THR A 45 -11.01 -1.38 -1.03
C THR A 45 -10.78 -0.85 0.38
N TYR A 46 -11.30 0.33 0.68
CA TYR A 46 -11.15 0.99 1.96
C TYR A 46 -12.44 1.64 2.40
N GLN A 47 -12.55 1.91 3.68
CA GLN A 47 -13.67 2.62 4.29
C GLN A 47 -13.17 3.97 4.80
N HIS A 48 -13.71 5.06 4.26
CA HIS A 48 -13.32 6.43 4.60
C HIS A 48 -14.43 7.41 4.28
N ASP A 49 -14.38 8.62 4.87
CA ASP A 49 -15.36 9.71 4.65
C ASP A 49 -15.21 10.38 3.28
N GLY A 50 -14.07 10.18 2.60
CA GLY A 50 -13.74 10.77 1.32
C GLY A 50 -12.98 9.82 0.41
N ASP A 51 -12.75 10.25 -0.84
CA ASP A 51 -11.98 9.50 -1.83
C ASP A 51 -10.47 9.71 -1.61
N LEU A 52 -9.78 8.65 -1.20
CA LEU A 52 -8.32 8.61 -1.00
C LEU A 52 -7.57 8.14 -2.26
N LYS A 53 -8.23 8.05 -3.41
CA LYS A 53 -7.59 7.58 -4.64
C LYS A 53 -6.33 8.36 -5.00
N PRO A 54 -6.32 9.71 -4.97
CA PRO A 54 -5.13 10.49 -5.31
C PRO A 54 -3.94 10.20 -4.40
N GLU A 55 -4.19 10.06 -3.09
CA GLU A 55 -3.16 9.78 -2.09
C GLU A 55 -2.61 8.37 -2.24
N ILE A 56 -3.48 7.38 -2.49
CA ILE A 56 -3.09 5.99 -2.74
C ILE A 56 -2.23 5.91 -4.00
N GLU A 57 -2.66 6.54 -5.09
CA GLU A 57 -1.92 6.54 -6.36
C GLU A 57 -0.57 7.26 -6.23
N ALA A 58 -0.52 8.38 -5.49
CA ALA A 58 0.72 9.09 -5.22
C ALA A 58 1.71 8.24 -4.43
N GLU A 59 1.25 7.54 -3.39
CA GLU A 59 2.11 6.68 -2.58
C GLU A 59 2.61 5.46 -3.38
N LEU A 60 1.73 4.79 -4.12
CA LEU A 60 2.12 3.68 -5.00
C LEU A 60 3.16 4.13 -6.04
N LYS A 61 3.02 5.33 -6.59
CA LYS A 61 4.00 5.90 -7.53
C LYS A 61 5.36 6.16 -6.86
N ARG A 62 5.37 6.63 -5.60
CA ARG A 62 6.63 6.82 -4.84
C ARG A 62 7.35 5.49 -4.63
N PHE A 63 6.62 4.43 -4.28
CA PHE A 63 7.19 3.09 -4.18
C PHE A 63 7.70 2.57 -5.52
N ASP A 64 6.95 2.78 -6.62
CA ASP A 64 7.39 2.39 -7.95
C ASP A 64 8.69 3.08 -8.36
N GLN A 65 8.83 4.36 -8.08
CA GLN A 65 10.05 5.12 -8.34
C GLN A 65 11.25 4.67 -7.52
N SER A 66 11.04 4.11 -6.34
CA SER A 66 12.11 3.63 -5.47
C SER A 66 12.45 2.15 -5.71
N LEU A 67 11.46 1.27 -5.65
CA LEU A 67 11.67 -0.17 -5.46
C LEU A 67 11.19 -1.05 -6.61
N SER A 68 10.63 -0.49 -7.69
CA SER A 68 10.14 -1.29 -8.81
C SER A 68 11.27 -1.72 -9.75
N PRO A 69 11.53 -3.02 -9.93
CA PRO A 69 12.48 -3.52 -10.93
C PRO A 69 11.93 -3.43 -12.36
N PHE A 70 10.65 -3.09 -12.53
CA PHE A 70 9.99 -2.89 -13.84
C PHE A 70 10.04 -1.44 -14.31
N ASN A 71 10.50 -0.53 -13.46
CA ASN A 71 10.73 0.88 -13.78
C ASN A 71 12.23 1.10 -13.92
N ASP A 72 12.70 1.30 -15.15
CA ASP A 72 14.14 1.47 -15.45
C ASP A 72 14.75 2.68 -14.78
N SER A 73 13.94 3.70 -14.44
CA SER A 73 14.39 4.90 -13.73
C SER A 73 14.36 4.80 -12.22
N SER A 74 13.85 3.70 -11.66
CA SER A 74 13.74 3.50 -10.22
C SER A 74 15.13 3.42 -9.55
N VAL A 75 15.15 3.73 -8.24
CA VAL A 75 16.41 3.63 -7.45
C VAL A 75 16.98 2.22 -7.51
N ILE A 76 16.13 1.17 -7.30
CA ILE A 76 16.61 -0.22 -7.34
C ILE A 76 17.16 -0.60 -8.72
N SER A 77 16.54 -0.17 -9.82
CA SER A 77 17.02 -0.46 -11.17
C SER A 77 18.37 0.21 -11.45
N ARG A 78 18.58 1.42 -10.97
CA ARG A 78 19.86 2.14 -11.07
C ARG A 78 20.95 1.51 -10.21
N VAL A 79 20.61 1.10 -8.96
CA VAL A 79 21.53 0.33 -8.10
C VAL A 79 21.97 -0.97 -8.79
N ASN A 80 21.02 -1.70 -9.40
CA ASN A 80 21.30 -2.96 -10.11
C ASN A 80 22.18 -2.76 -11.36
N ARG A 81 22.26 -1.53 -11.90
CA ARG A 81 23.20 -1.17 -12.98
C ARG A 81 24.53 -0.60 -12.48
N ASN A 82 24.76 -0.62 -11.16
CA ASN A 82 25.95 -0.05 -10.51
C ASN A 82 26.13 1.45 -10.77
N GLU A 83 25.03 2.20 -10.91
CA GLU A 83 25.10 3.65 -11.04
C GLU A 83 25.39 4.30 -9.69
N GLU A 84 26.26 5.33 -9.67
CA GLU A 84 26.42 6.18 -8.50
C GLU A 84 25.15 7.03 -8.29
N LEU A 85 24.50 6.85 -7.16
CA LEU A 85 23.33 7.64 -6.78
C LEU A 85 23.16 7.71 -5.27
N VAL A 86 22.46 8.75 -4.83
CA VAL A 86 21.98 8.83 -3.45
C VAL A 86 20.67 8.04 -3.36
N THR A 87 20.67 7.01 -2.54
CA THR A 87 19.48 6.18 -2.31
C THR A 87 18.46 6.89 -1.44
N ASP A 88 17.18 6.68 -1.73
CA ASP A 88 16.09 7.24 -0.95
C ASP A 88 15.75 6.45 0.32
N SER A 89 14.85 6.99 1.14
CA SER A 89 14.48 6.41 2.42
C SER A 89 13.73 5.07 2.29
N PHE A 90 12.99 4.84 1.21
CA PHE A 90 12.31 3.56 0.98
C PHE A 90 13.32 2.45 0.70
N PHE A 91 14.26 2.72 -0.22
CA PHE A 91 15.34 1.80 -0.52
C PHE A 91 16.16 1.47 0.72
N GLN A 92 16.60 2.49 1.47
CA GLN A 92 17.41 2.30 2.68
C GLN A 92 16.69 1.45 3.74
N LYS A 93 15.41 1.73 4.03
CA LYS A 93 14.62 0.94 4.98
C LYS A 93 14.49 -0.51 4.53
N CYS A 94 14.17 -0.73 3.25
CA CYS A 94 14.01 -2.07 2.70
C CYS A 94 15.34 -2.84 2.75
N PHE A 95 16.44 -2.21 2.34
CA PHE A 95 17.77 -2.79 2.36
C PHE A 95 18.23 -3.15 3.78
N HIS A 96 18.12 -2.24 4.73
CA HIS A 96 18.51 -2.49 6.11
C HIS A 96 17.70 -3.64 6.74
N ARG A 97 16.38 -3.66 6.53
CA ARG A 97 15.54 -4.75 7.04
C ARG A 97 15.88 -6.08 6.40
N SER A 98 16.17 -6.09 5.12
CA SER A 98 16.60 -7.29 4.39
C SER A 98 17.93 -7.84 4.93
N MET A 99 18.88 -6.97 5.24
CA MET A 99 20.16 -7.37 5.83
C MET A 99 20.02 -7.89 7.27
N GLU A 100 19.08 -7.35 8.05
CA GLU A 100 18.73 -7.91 9.37
C GLU A 100 18.19 -9.33 9.24
N ILE A 101 17.20 -9.54 8.34
CA ILE A 101 16.60 -10.86 8.11
C ILE A 101 17.67 -11.84 7.60
N SER A 102 18.56 -11.41 6.69
CA SER A 102 19.67 -12.25 6.21
C SER A 102 20.55 -12.74 7.36
N ARG A 103 20.89 -11.86 8.29
CA ARG A 103 21.68 -12.23 9.50
C ARG A 103 20.91 -13.16 10.42
N GLU A 104 19.64 -12.86 10.72
CA GLU A 104 18.78 -13.69 11.58
C GLU A 104 18.60 -15.10 11.01
N THR A 105 18.49 -15.23 9.70
CA THR A 105 18.32 -16.51 9.00
C THR A 105 19.64 -17.20 8.63
N LYS A 106 20.79 -16.63 9.05
CA LYS A 106 22.13 -17.13 8.72
C LYS A 106 22.36 -17.31 7.21
N GLY A 107 21.82 -16.36 6.42
CA GLY A 107 21.96 -16.36 4.96
C GLY A 107 20.91 -17.20 4.21
N ALA A 108 19.91 -17.78 4.87
CA ALA A 108 18.84 -18.48 4.18
C ALA A 108 17.95 -17.51 3.37
N PHE A 109 17.90 -16.24 3.74
CA PHE A 109 17.35 -15.15 2.96
C PHE A 109 18.49 -14.25 2.47
N ASP A 110 18.55 -14.02 1.15
CA ASP A 110 19.53 -13.13 0.53
C ASP A 110 18.85 -12.23 -0.50
N ILE A 111 18.83 -10.92 -0.24
CA ILE A 111 18.27 -9.93 -1.15
C ILE A 111 19.08 -9.78 -2.44
N THR A 112 20.35 -10.21 -2.45
CA THR A 112 21.26 -10.08 -3.59
C THR A 112 21.24 -11.28 -4.54
N VAL A 113 20.32 -12.24 -4.34
CA VAL A 113 20.22 -13.48 -5.13
C VAL A 113 19.77 -13.27 -6.58
N ALA A 114 19.27 -12.08 -6.95
CA ALA A 114 18.70 -11.83 -8.26
C ALA A 114 19.64 -12.11 -9.46
N PRO A 115 20.95 -11.79 -9.43
CA PRO A 115 21.86 -12.17 -10.51
C PRO A 115 21.98 -13.68 -10.71
N LEU A 116 22.00 -14.44 -9.62
CA LEU A 116 22.04 -15.91 -9.67
C LEU A 116 20.71 -16.46 -10.22
N ALA A 117 19.57 -15.98 -9.75
CA ALA A 117 18.25 -16.36 -10.25
C ALA A 117 18.13 -16.06 -11.76
N ASN A 118 18.64 -14.92 -12.24
CA ASN A 118 18.67 -14.56 -13.65
C ASN A 118 19.57 -15.51 -14.47
N ALA A 119 20.75 -15.87 -13.96
CA ALA A 119 21.68 -16.77 -14.63
C ALA A 119 21.07 -18.17 -14.83
N TRP A 120 20.30 -18.64 -13.85
CA TRP A 120 19.57 -19.91 -13.93
C TRP A 120 18.22 -19.84 -14.66
N GLY A 121 17.87 -18.68 -15.24
CA GLY A 121 16.64 -18.50 -16.01
C GLY A 121 15.35 -18.39 -15.20
N PHE A 122 15.44 -18.28 -13.88
CA PHE A 122 14.29 -18.08 -12.96
C PHE A 122 13.94 -16.60 -12.73
N GLY A 123 14.77 -15.68 -13.22
CA GLY A 123 14.55 -14.24 -13.06
C GLY A 123 13.75 -13.63 -14.21
N PHE A 124 13.62 -12.31 -14.17
CA PHE A 124 12.88 -11.52 -15.18
C PHE A 124 13.63 -11.42 -16.53
N LYS A 125 14.91 -11.69 -16.57
CA LYS A 125 15.72 -11.72 -17.79
C LYS A 125 15.94 -13.17 -18.20
N LYS A 126 15.77 -13.47 -19.49
CA LYS A 126 16.17 -14.80 -20.03
C LYS A 126 17.67 -14.96 -19.80
N GLY A 127 18.05 -15.81 -18.88
CA GLY A 127 19.43 -16.19 -18.63
C GLY A 127 19.90 -17.23 -19.65
N THR A 128 21.18 -17.23 -19.94
CA THR A 128 21.88 -18.39 -20.49
C THR A 128 22.33 -19.22 -19.30
N PHE A 129 21.99 -20.52 -19.28
CA PHE A 129 22.47 -21.41 -18.23
C PHE A 129 24.00 -21.35 -18.19
N PRO A 130 24.63 -21.20 -17.00
CA PRO A 130 26.08 -21.34 -16.87
C PRO A 130 26.46 -22.77 -17.29
N ASP A 131 27.51 -22.90 -18.08
CA ASP A 131 28.14 -24.17 -18.47
C ASP A 131 28.72 -24.88 -17.24
#